data_4b4d530bc7f16310baa6077c85f43e5a
#
_entry.id   4b4d530bc7f16310baa6077c85f43e5a
#
_cell.length_a   1.000
_cell.length_b   1.000
_cell.length_c   1.000
_cell.angle_alpha   90.00
_cell.angle_beta   90.00
_cell.angle_gamma   90.00
#
_symmetry.space_group_name_H-M   'P 1'
#
loop_
_entity.id
_entity.type
_entity.pdbx_description
1 polymer ?
#
loop_
_entity_poly.entity_id
_entity_poly.type
_entity_poly.pdbx_seq_one_letter_code
_entity_poly.pdbx_strand_id
1 'polypeptide(L)'
;MFVHVVNFWLKKNLTDAERQQFVDGVKELGNIESLVTFNVGTPAATDRPVIDRSYDYCELTIFNDVEGHDIYQVHPLHLKFIDECKHLWEKVLIYDSETV
;
A
#
# COMPACT_ATOMS: atom_id res chain seq x y z
N MET A 1 12.29 -14.15 -1.37
CA MET A 1 11.67 -12.86 -1.71
C MET A 1 11.13 -12.21 -0.45
N PHE A 2 11.06 -10.92 -0.44
CA PHE A 2 10.45 -10.14 0.64
C PHE A 2 9.09 -9.62 0.19
N VAL A 3 8.03 -9.92 0.93
CA VAL A 3 6.66 -9.51 0.61
C VAL A 3 6.19 -8.51 1.65
N HIS A 4 5.81 -7.33 1.19
CA HIS A 4 5.36 -6.22 2.03
C HIS A 4 3.95 -5.82 1.60
N VAL A 5 2.97 -6.13 2.45
CA VAL A 5 1.55 -5.88 2.18
C VAL A 5 1.04 -4.81 3.12
N VAL A 6 0.49 -3.75 2.57
CA VAL A 6 -0.03 -2.62 3.35
C VAL A 6 -1.52 -2.48 3.10
N ASN A 7 -2.30 -2.52 4.17
CA ASN A 7 -3.74 -2.30 4.10
C ASN A 7 -4.07 -0.94 4.70
N PHE A 8 -4.87 -0.15 3.98
CA PHE A 8 -5.24 1.21 4.37
C PHE A 8 -6.73 1.31 4.64
N TRP A 9 -7.08 1.97 5.74
CA TRP A 9 -8.43 2.42 6.04
C TRP A 9 -8.43 3.94 5.93
N LEU A 10 -9.14 4.48 4.94
CA LEU A 10 -9.21 5.92 4.73
C LEU A 10 -10.17 6.58 5.72
N LYS A 11 -9.96 7.85 5.98
CA LYS A 11 -10.91 8.67 6.74
C LYS A 11 -12.25 8.70 6.02
N LYS A 12 -13.34 8.71 6.78
CA LYS A 12 -14.69 8.52 6.22
C LYS A 12 -15.26 9.77 5.55
N ASN A 13 -14.73 10.94 5.88
CA ASN A 13 -15.26 12.22 5.40
C ASN A 13 -14.46 12.80 4.22
N LEU A 14 -13.70 11.98 3.52
CA LEU A 14 -12.92 12.44 2.38
C LEU A 14 -13.81 12.84 1.21
N THR A 15 -13.44 13.91 0.54
CA THR A 15 -14.03 14.27 -0.75
C THR A 15 -13.56 13.28 -1.82
N ASP A 16 -14.25 13.26 -2.98
CA ASP A 16 -13.83 12.45 -4.12
C ASP A 16 -12.42 12.84 -4.58
N ALA A 17 -12.10 14.14 -4.56
CA ALA A 17 -10.77 14.64 -4.92
C ALA A 17 -9.69 14.12 -3.97
N GLU A 18 -9.97 14.07 -2.67
CA GLU A 18 -9.05 13.54 -1.68
C GLU A 18 -8.83 12.04 -1.85
N ARG A 19 -9.89 11.27 -2.12
CA ARG A 19 -9.77 9.84 -2.42
C ARG A 19 -8.93 9.62 -3.66
N GLN A 20 -9.13 10.42 -4.69
CA GLN A 20 -8.35 10.32 -5.92
C GLN A 20 -6.88 10.67 -5.68
N GLN A 21 -6.60 11.65 -4.82
CA GLN A 21 -5.24 11.99 -4.41
C GLN A 21 -4.54 10.78 -3.78
N PHE A 22 -5.23 10.04 -2.91
CA PHE A 22 -4.68 8.82 -2.31
C PHE A 22 -4.39 7.77 -3.39
N VAL A 23 -5.35 7.51 -4.27
CA VAL A 23 -5.22 6.49 -5.32
C VAL A 23 -4.05 6.81 -6.24
N ASP A 24 -3.95 8.06 -6.69
CA ASP A 24 -2.84 8.51 -7.54
C ASP A 24 -1.50 8.38 -6.83
N GLY A 25 -1.45 8.77 -5.57
CA GLY A 25 -0.23 8.71 -4.76
C GLY A 25 0.25 7.29 -4.53
N VAL A 26 -0.63 6.38 -4.13
CA VAL A 26 -0.26 5.00 -3.87
C VAL A 26 0.15 4.29 -5.15
N LYS A 27 -0.51 4.56 -6.27
CA LYS A 27 -0.16 3.97 -7.57
C LYS A 27 1.20 4.41 -8.08
N GLU A 28 1.59 5.64 -7.79
CA GLU A 28 2.91 6.17 -8.20
C GLU A 28 4.07 5.39 -7.59
N LEU A 29 3.86 4.77 -6.43
CA LEU A 29 4.86 3.92 -5.79
C LEU A 29 5.30 2.76 -6.67
N GLY A 30 4.46 2.33 -7.60
CA GLY A 30 4.77 1.27 -8.57
C GLY A 30 5.94 1.60 -9.50
N ASN A 31 6.36 2.87 -9.56
CA ASN A 31 7.51 3.31 -10.36
C ASN A 31 8.86 3.14 -9.63
N ILE A 32 8.85 2.67 -8.39
CA ILE A 32 10.09 2.45 -7.64
C ILE A 32 10.78 1.20 -8.19
N GLU A 33 12.01 1.35 -8.63
CA GLU A 33 12.73 0.34 -9.40
C GLU A 33 13.16 -0.90 -8.62
N SER A 34 13.19 -0.86 -7.29
CA SER A 34 13.51 -2.03 -6.48
C SER A 34 12.36 -3.05 -6.40
N LEU A 35 11.17 -2.67 -6.87
CA LEU A 35 10.01 -3.55 -6.90
C LEU A 35 10.16 -4.66 -7.94
N VAL A 36 9.82 -5.89 -7.55
CA VAL A 36 9.65 -7.03 -8.48
C VAL A 36 8.18 -7.11 -8.92
N THR A 37 7.27 -6.94 -7.97
CA THR A 37 5.82 -6.97 -8.25
C THR A 37 5.15 -5.87 -7.43
N PHE A 38 4.15 -5.26 -8.04
CA PHE A 38 3.36 -4.19 -7.43
C PHE A 38 1.90 -4.31 -7.82
N ASN A 39 1.00 -4.17 -6.85
CA ASN A 39 -0.43 -4.12 -7.12
C ASN A 39 -1.14 -3.28 -6.05
N VAL A 40 -2.15 -2.54 -6.46
CA VAL A 40 -3.05 -1.84 -5.56
C VAL A 40 -4.46 -2.27 -5.90
N GLY A 41 -5.21 -2.71 -4.90
CA GLY A 41 -6.58 -3.20 -5.09
C GLY A 41 -7.51 -2.78 -3.98
N THR A 42 -8.80 -3.00 -4.22
CA THR A 42 -9.86 -2.87 -3.24
C THR A 42 -10.34 -4.27 -2.83
N PRO A 43 -11.10 -4.41 -1.71
CA PRO A 43 -11.59 -5.72 -1.31
C PRO A 43 -12.31 -6.45 -2.43
N ALA A 44 -11.90 -7.70 -2.69
CA ALA A 44 -12.57 -8.55 -3.66
C ALA A 44 -13.95 -8.97 -3.16
N ALA A 45 -14.80 -9.48 -4.08
CA ALA A 45 -16.17 -9.91 -3.73
C ALA A 45 -16.21 -11.31 -3.10
N THR A 46 -15.11 -11.78 -2.54
CA THR A 46 -15.06 -13.04 -1.79
C THR A 46 -15.54 -12.82 -0.37
N ASP A 47 -16.33 -13.76 0.16
CA ASP A 47 -16.94 -13.58 1.48
C ASP A 47 -17.00 -14.92 2.22
N ARG A 48 -16.15 -15.06 3.24
CA ARG A 48 -16.16 -16.16 4.21
C ARG A 48 -15.79 -15.57 5.57
N PRO A 49 -16.11 -16.24 6.69
CA PRO A 49 -15.81 -15.71 8.03
C PRO A 49 -14.34 -15.32 8.26
N VAL A 50 -13.40 -15.97 7.54
CA VAL A 50 -11.96 -15.72 7.68
C VAL A 50 -11.45 -14.61 6.76
N ILE A 51 -12.31 -14.07 5.88
CA ILE A 51 -11.92 -13.01 4.94
C ILE A 51 -12.27 -11.66 5.55
N ASP A 52 -11.24 -10.84 5.79
CA ASP A 52 -11.43 -9.46 6.24
C ASP A 52 -11.53 -8.54 5.01
N ARG A 53 -12.66 -7.88 4.86
CA ARG A 53 -12.96 -6.93 3.78
C ARG A 53 -13.13 -5.51 4.30
N SER A 54 -12.64 -5.23 5.51
CA SER A 54 -12.90 -3.94 6.18
C SER A 54 -12.01 -2.80 5.67
N TYR A 55 -10.89 -3.12 5.01
CA TYR A 55 -9.97 -2.11 4.48
C TYR A 55 -10.51 -1.44 3.21
N ASP A 56 -9.96 -0.28 2.87
CA ASP A 56 -10.32 0.43 1.63
C ASP A 56 -9.38 0.06 0.48
N TYR A 57 -8.08 0.01 0.72
CA TYR A 57 -7.06 -0.29 -0.30
C TYR A 57 -5.99 -1.21 0.26
N CYS A 58 -5.55 -2.15 -0.58
CA CYS A 58 -4.43 -3.04 -0.27
C CYS A 58 -3.33 -2.80 -1.29
N GLU A 59 -2.14 -2.48 -0.80
CA GLU A 59 -0.94 -2.37 -1.61
C GLU A 59 -0.10 -3.62 -1.41
N LEU A 60 0.14 -4.36 -2.50
CA LEU A 60 1.05 -5.50 -2.50
C LEU A 60 2.37 -5.08 -3.13
N THR A 61 3.46 -5.27 -2.41
CA THR A 61 4.82 -5.06 -2.92
C THR A 61 5.65 -6.31 -2.67
N ILE A 62 6.44 -6.70 -3.68
CA ILE A 62 7.37 -7.83 -3.58
C ILE A 62 8.74 -7.34 -4.03
N PHE A 63 9.76 -7.69 -3.24
CA PHE A 63 11.16 -7.35 -3.49
C PHE A 63 11.99 -8.63 -3.55
N ASN A 64 13.15 -8.58 -4.18
CA ASN A 64 14.07 -9.73 -4.21
C ASN A 64 14.52 -10.11 -2.80
N ASP A 65 14.73 -9.10 -1.93
CA ASP A 65 15.25 -9.27 -0.57
C ASP A 65 14.90 -8.05 0.28
N VAL A 66 15.32 -8.06 1.53
CA VAL A 66 15.08 -6.95 2.46
C VAL A 66 15.76 -5.66 2.02
N GLU A 67 16.89 -5.75 1.32
CA GLU A 67 17.56 -4.55 0.80
C GLU A 67 16.67 -3.80 -0.18
N GLY A 68 15.99 -4.51 -1.08
CA GLY A 68 15.04 -3.89 -2.01
C GLY A 68 13.91 -3.18 -1.28
N HIS A 69 13.39 -3.77 -0.22
CA HIS A 69 12.40 -3.15 0.64
C HIS A 69 12.96 -1.90 1.33
N ASP A 70 14.17 -1.95 1.84
CA ASP A 70 14.78 -0.80 2.54
C ASP A 70 15.01 0.37 1.58
N ILE A 71 15.41 0.09 0.34
CA ILE A 71 15.52 1.10 -0.72
C ILE A 71 14.15 1.76 -0.98
N TYR A 72 13.09 0.95 -1.07
CA TYR A 72 11.72 1.42 -1.27
C TYR A 72 11.29 2.36 -0.14
N GLN A 73 11.55 2.01 1.11
CA GLN A 73 11.10 2.78 2.28
C GLN A 73 11.68 4.20 2.31
N VAL A 74 12.89 4.41 1.83
CA VAL A 74 13.55 5.72 1.81
C VAL A 74 13.55 6.38 0.43
N HIS A 75 12.93 5.75 -0.55
CA HIS A 75 12.86 6.30 -1.91
C HIS A 75 12.10 7.63 -1.92
N PRO A 76 12.53 8.62 -2.73
CA PRO A 76 11.85 9.91 -2.81
C PRO A 76 10.34 9.82 -3.11
N LEU A 77 9.92 8.87 -3.95
CA LEU A 77 8.49 8.65 -4.25
C LEU A 77 7.73 8.18 -3.02
N HIS A 78 8.34 7.32 -2.19
CA HIS A 78 7.71 6.84 -0.96
C HIS A 78 7.59 7.97 0.06
N LEU A 79 8.66 8.76 0.24
CA LEU A 79 8.64 9.91 1.16
C LEU A 79 7.59 10.94 0.74
N LYS A 80 7.48 11.19 -0.57
CA LYS A 80 6.46 12.08 -1.14
C LYS A 80 5.05 11.57 -0.84
N PHE A 81 4.81 10.29 -1.04
CA PHE A 81 3.51 9.66 -0.76
C PHE A 81 3.13 9.85 0.71
N ILE A 82 4.03 9.55 1.64
CA ILE A 82 3.77 9.74 3.07
C ILE A 82 3.45 11.21 3.36
N ASP A 83 4.26 12.14 2.84
CA ASP A 83 4.07 13.57 3.08
C ASP A 83 2.71 14.07 2.55
N GLU A 84 2.33 13.65 1.35
CA GLU A 84 1.11 14.15 0.69
C GLU A 84 -0.16 13.41 1.08
N CYS A 85 -0.07 12.14 1.50
CA CYS A 85 -1.25 11.28 1.67
C CYS A 85 -1.49 10.77 3.08
N LYS A 86 -0.52 10.87 4.00
CA LYS A 86 -0.66 10.34 5.36
C LYS A 86 -1.91 10.83 6.08
N HIS A 87 -2.28 12.09 5.87
CA HIS A 87 -3.46 12.68 6.51
C HIS A 87 -4.79 12.11 6.00
N LEU A 88 -4.77 11.32 4.92
CA LEU A 88 -5.97 10.77 4.30
C LEU A 88 -6.41 9.45 4.90
N TRP A 89 -5.52 8.72 5.60
CA TRP A 89 -5.91 7.46 6.24
C TRP A 89 -6.03 7.60 7.75
N GLU A 90 -6.90 6.79 8.33
CA GLU A 90 -7.10 6.73 9.78
C GLU A 90 -6.41 5.52 10.40
N LYS A 91 -6.10 4.50 9.59
CA LYS A 91 -5.46 3.27 10.05
C LYS A 91 -4.65 2.66 8.92
N VAL A 92 -3.52 2.08 9.26
CA VAL A 92 -2.70 1.29 8.35
C VAL A 92 -2.24 0.02 9.08
N LEU A 93 -2.21 -1.10 8.36
CA LEU A 93 -1.75 -2.38 8.89
C LEU A 93 -0.83 -3.03 7.86
N ILE A 94 0.35 -3.42 8.29
CA ILE A 94 1.40 -3.96 7.43
C ILE A 94 1.69 -5.40 7.83
N TYR A 95 1.81 -6.27 6.82
CA TYR A 95 2.31 -7.63 6.98
C TYR A 95 3.55 -7.79 6.12
N ASP A 96 4.68 -8.08 6.78
CA ASP A 96 5.95 -8.35 6.12
C ASP A 96 6.28 -9.83 6.30
N SER A 97 6.63 -10.50 5.20
CA SER A 97 7.04 -11.90 5.25
C SER A 97 8.16 -12.15 4.26
N GLU A 98 8.96 -13.17 4.56
CA GLU A 98 10.03 -13.62 3.65
C GLU A 98 9.77 -15.06 3.24
N THR A 99 10.16 -15.40 2.02
CA THR A 99 10.00 -16.77 1.50
C THR A 99 10.73 -17.77 2.41
N VAL A 100 10.05 -18.85 2.77
CA VAL A 100 10.64 -19.94 3.55
C VAL A 100 11.62 -20.76 2.73
#